data_b6d761fa3b5df16323d07860d6585e75
#
_entry.id   b6d761fa3b5df16323d07860d6585e75
#
_cell.length_a   1.000
_cell.length_b   1.000
_cell.length_c   1.000
_cell.angle_alpha   90.00
_cell.angle_beta   90.00
_cell.angle_gamma   90.00
#
_symmetry.space_group_name_H-M   'P 1'
#
loop_
_entity.id
_entity.type
_entity.pdbx_description
1 polymer ?
#
loop_
_entity_poly.entity_id
_entity_poly.type
_entity_poly.pdbx_seq_one_letter_code
_entity_poly.pdbx_strand_id
1 'polypeptide(L)'
;MSAAVLMSCQQNPPEGAVPGVVGVGSMPELSIAGEGGSGRLLMEQFVAAEFLQQYGARVTTFMPWLMGITCHDQLVGVAGLRPAADTGLFIEQYLDHSIEQEISRHTGLATARQSILEIGNLAGQYPGVTRTLFPLLTELIYMRGYAWGVCNTTRTVQNALVRLGIPFVPMARALPEKLGTARFAWGSYYESETTVIAISSAAAHDVLMGKPSLAAACSLALAGHYTDLPAA
;
A
#
# COMPACT_ATOMS: atom_id res chain seq x y z
N MET A 1 3.42 10.36 -19.57
CA MET A 1 4.09 9.02 -19.43
C MET A 1 3.03 7.96 -19.75
N SER A 2 3.37 7.00 -20.60
CA SER A 2 2.42 5.94 -20.97
C SER A 2 2.13 5.05 -19.76
N ALA A 3 0.87 4.59 -19.61
CA ALA A 3 0.43 3.70 -18.53
C ALA A 3 1.23 2.39 -18.49
N ALA A 4 1.72 1.92 -19.64
CA ALA A 4 2.61 0.76 -19.75
C ALA A 4 3.92 0.95 -18.94
N VAL A 5 4.41 2.18 -18.79
CA VAL A 5 5.61 2.50 -17.98
C VAL A 5 5.31 2.48 -16.47
N LEU A 6 4.06 2.74 -16.07
CA LEU A 6 3.67 2.74 -14.65
C LEU A 6 3.50 1.32 -14.09
N MET A 7 3.14 0.35 -14.94
CA MET A 7 2.89 -1.04 -14.57
C MET A 7 3.95 -2.01 -15.13
N SER A 8 4.98 -1.51 -15.83
CA SER A 8 6.07 -2.36 -16.30
C SER A 8 7.08 -2.60 -15.18
N CYS A 9 7.53 -3.84 -15.08
CA CYS A 9 8.67 -4.22 -14.26
C CYS A 9 9.92 -3.50 -14.76
N GLN A 10 10.38 -2.48 -14.06
CA GLN A 10 11.63 -1.80 -14.39
C GLN A 10 12.80 -2.66 -13.89
N GLN A 11 13.62 -3.15 -14.79
CA GLN A 11 14.94 -3.67 -14.42
C GLN A 11 15.85 -2.47 -14.11
N ASN A 12 16.54 -2.51 -12.98
CA ASN A 12 17.83 -1.82 -12.93
C ASN A 12 18.72 -2.54 -13.94
N PRO A 13 19.26 -1.85 -14.98
CA PRO A 13 20.13 -2.53 -15.93
C PRO A 13 21.32 -3.09 -15.16
N PRO A 14 21.69 -4.36 -15.37
CA PRO A 14 22.94 -4.88 -14.84
C PRO A 14 24.09 -4.02 -15.38
N GLU A 15 25.09 -3.71 -14.55
CA GLU A 15 26.31 -3.04 -14.98
C GLU A 15 26.87 -3.77 -16.20
N GLY A 16 26.83 -3.14 -17.39
CA GLY A 16 27.33 -3.69 -18.64
C GLY A 16 26.31 -3.95 -19.77
N ALA A 17 25.04 -3.61 -19.61
CA ALA A 17 24.04 -3.82 -20.64
C ALA A 17 24.18 -2.83 -21.83
N VAL A 18 24.22 -3.38 -23.03
CA VAL A 18 24.25 -2.64 -24.31
C VAL A 18 22.93 -1.90 -24.52
N PRO A 19 22.92 -0.59 -24.85
CA PRO A 19 21.68 0.13 -25.13
C PRO A 19 21.06 -0.35 -26.44
N GLY A 20 19.86 -0.90 -26.39
CA GLY A 20 19.15 -1.19 -27.66
C GLY A 20 18.01 -2.20 -27.67
N VAL A 21 17.77 -2.96 -26.61
CA VAL A 21 16.60 -3.85 -26.56
C VAL A 21 15.69 -3.38 -25.43
N VAL A 22 14.67 -2.59 -25.79
CA VAL A 22 13.52 -2.36 -24.91
C VAL A 22 12.74 -3.68 -24.88
N GLY A 23 13.06 -4.51 -23.89
CA GLY A 23 12.25 -5.69 -23.61
C GLY A 23 10.82 -5.23 -23.31
N VAL A 24 9.84 -5.88 -23.91
CA VAL A 24 8.42 -5.74 -23.54
C VAL A 24 8.35 -6.05 -22.05
N GLY A 25 8.18 -5.03 -21.22
CA GLY A 25 8.14 -5.19 -19.77
C GLY A 25 7.04 -6.18 -19.41
N SER A 26 7.40 -7.26 -18.72
CA SER A 26 6.41 -8.20 -18.20
C SER A 26 5.47 -7.47 -17.24
N MET A 27 4.19 -7.84 -17.28
CA MET A 27 3.23 -7.37 -16.28
C MET A 27 3.62 -7.91 -14.91
N PRO A 28 3.47 -7.11 -13.83
CA PRO A 28 3.70 -7.61 -12.48
C PRO A 28 2.68 -8.71 -12.15
N GLU A 29 3.15 -9.79 -11.55
CA GLU A 29 2.30 -10.83 -10.98
C GLU A 29 1.91 -10.44 -9.55
N LEU A 30 0.63 -10.62 -9.24
CA LEU A 30 0.08 -10.31 -7.92
C LEU A 30 -0.17 -11.60 -7.15
N SER A 31 0.06 -11.56 -5.85
CA SER A 31 -0.34 -12.61 -4.92
C SER A 31 -0.86 -12.01 -3.62
N ILE A 32 -1.85 -12.66 -3.01
CA ILE A 32 -2.42 -12.25 -1.72
C ILE A 32 -2.36 -13.46 -0.78
N ALA A 33 -1.83 -13.25 0.42
CA ALA A 33 -1.70 -14.30 1.42
C ALA A 33 -2.23 -13.86 2.79
N GLY A 34 -3.17 -14.61 3.34
CA GLY A 34 -3.58 -14.56 4.74
C GLY A 34 -2.60 -15.31 5.65
N GLU A 35 -2.89 -15.40 6.94
CA GLU A 35 -2.10 -16.16 7.90
C GLU A 35 -2.01 -17.64 7.48
N GLY A 36 -0.79 -18.18 7.45
CA GLY A 36 -0.53 -19.56 6.99
C GLY A 36 -0.63 -19.77 5.48
N GLY A 37 -0.94 -18.72 4.69
CA GLY A 37 -1.05 -18.80 3.25
C GLY A 37 0.29 -19.02 2.53
N SER A 38 0.24 -19.58 1.32
CA SER A 38 1.41 -19.78 0.48
C SER A 38 2.08 -18.44 0.15
N GLY A 39 3.42 -18.39 0.21
CA GLY A 39 4.22 -17.19 -0.09
C GLY A 39 4.25 -16.13 1.01
N ARG A 40 3.41 -16.25 2.06
CA ARG A 40 3.35 -15.27 3.14
C ARG A 40 4.70 -15.05 3.83
N LEU A 41 5.40 -16.11 4.17
CA LEU A 41 6.71 -16.00 4.84
C LEU A 41 7.71 -15.19 4.01
N LEU A 42 7.72 -15.35 2.70
CA LEU A 42 8.58 -14.55 1.81
C LEU A 42 8.21 -13.08 1.83
N MET A 43 6.92 -12.75 1.87
CA MET A 43 6.45 -11.36 1.98
C MET A 43 6.83 -10.74 3.33
N GLU A 44 6.70 -11.47 4.44
CA GLU A 44 7.11 -11.01 5.77
C GLU A 44 8.62 -10.75 5.84
N GLN A 45 9.43 -11.67 5.31
CA GLN A 45 10.88 -11.51 5.23
C GLN A 45 11.27 -10.32 4.36
N PHE A 46 10.59 -10.12 3.24
CA PHE A 46 10.80 -8.97 2.38
C PHE A 46 10.51 -7.65 3.10
N VAL A 47 9.35 -7.53 3.75
CA VAL A 47 9.01 -6.34 4.55
C VAL A 47 10.05 -6.09 5.63
N ALA A 48 10.42 -7.11 6.40
CA ALA A 48 11.40 -6.97 7.48
C ALA A 48 12.77 -6.51 6.94
N ALA A 49 13.22 -7.07 5.82
CA ALA A 49 14.50 -6.71 5.19
C ALA A 49 14.49 -5.26 4.68
N GLU A 50 13.45 -4.86 3.95
CA GLU A 50 13.33 -3.49 3.40
C GLU A 50 13.25 -2.44 4.51
N PHE A 51 12.47 -2.66 5.57
CA PHE A 51 12.41 -1.75 6.72
C PHE A 51 13.73 -1.68 7.49
N LEU A 52 14.41 -2.81 7.64
CA LEU A 52 15.74 -2.83 8.27
C LEU A 52 16.76 -2.06 7.43
N GLN A 53 16.78 -2.28 6.13
CA GLN A 53 17.71 -1.61 5.21
C GLN A 53 17.46 -0.11 5.11
N GLN A 54 16.18 0.29 4.99
CA GLN A 54 15.81 1.68 4.73
C GLN A 54 15.80 2.56 5.98
N TYR A 55 15.40 1.99 7.13
CA TYR A 55 15.17 2.74 8.37
C TYR A 55 15.93 2.21 9.58
N GLY A 56 16.61 1.08 9.48
CA GLY A 56 17.13 0.38 10.66
C GLY A 56 16.01 -0.17 11.55
N ALA A 57 14.78 -0.26 11.02
CA ALA A 57 13.61 -0.69 11.76
C ALA A 57 13.50 -2.21 11.84
N ARG A 58 13.11 -2.72 13.01
CA ARG A 58 12.89 -4.15 13.25
C ARG A 58 11.40 -4.46 13.26
N VAL A 59 10.84 -4.75 12.09
CA VAL A 59 9.44 -5.13 11.94
C VAL A 59 9.29 -6.61 12.24
N THR A 60 8.49 -6.93 13.26
CA THR A 60 8.20 -8.32 13.70
C THR A 60 6.70 -8.63 13.71
N THR A 61 5.87 -7.62 13.44
CA THR A 61 4.41 -7.76 13.37
C THR A 61 3.93 -7.38 11.99
N PHE A 62 3.14 -8.24 11.40
CA PHE A 62 2.65 -8.06 10.05
C PHE A 62 1.12 -8.00 10.04
N MET A 63 0.57 -7.33 9.02
CA MET A 63 -0.87 -7.27 8.81
C MET A 63 -1.43 -8.67 8.53
N PRO A 64 -2.70 -8.95 8.85
CA PRO A 64 -3.31 -10.28 8.66
C PRO A 64 -3.28 -10.73 7.19
N TRP A 65 -3.37 -9.79 6.26
CA TRP A 65 -3.27 -10.03 4.83
C TRP A 65 -2.07 -9.30 4.24
N LEU A 66 -1.31 -9.97 3.40
CA LEU A 66 -0.20 -9.37 2.65
C LEU A 66 -0.47 -9.52 1.15
N MET A 67 -0.32 -8.41 0.42
CA MET A 67 -0.36 -8.36 -1.04
C MET A 67 1.06 -8.15 -1.55
N GLY A 68 1.57 -9.09 -2.33
CA GLY A 68 2.89 -9.02 -2.97
C GLY A 68 2.78 -8.78 -4.47
N ILE A 69 3.72 -8.04 -5.03
CA ILE A 69 3.93 -7.94 -6.47
C ILE A 69 5.30 -8.51 -6.84
N THR A 70 5.30 -9.37 -7.85
CA THR A 70 6.49 -10.06 -8.35
C THR A 70 6.76 -9.61 -9.78
N CYS A 71 8.01 -9.32 -10.08
CA CYS A 71 8.49 -8.98 -11.40
C CYS A 71 9.64 -9.90 -11.75
N HIS A 72 9.56 -10.63 -12.88
CA HIS A 72 10.62 -11.57 -13.29
C HIS A 72 10.98 -12.55 -12.15
N ASP A 73 9.98 -13.19 -11.56
CA ASP A 73 10.11 -14.14 -10.43
C ASP A 73 10.74 -13.55 -9.14
N GLN A 74 10.87 -12.22 -9.06
CA GLN A 74 11.38 -11.53 -7.87
C GLN A 74 10.29 -10.70 -7.22
N LEU A 75 10.11 -10.87 -5.90
CA LEU A 75 9.22 -10.03 -5.11
C LEU A 75 9.82 -8.62 -5.03
N VAL A 76 9.10 -7.62 -5.54
CA VAL A 76 9.58 -6.24 -5.64
C VAL A 76 8.81 -5.25 -4.77
N GLY A 77 7.65 -5.66 -4.26
CA GLY A 77 6.83 -4.81 -3.40
C GLY A 77 5.83 -5.62 -2.60
N VAL A 78 5.56 -5.15 -1.38
CA VAL A 78 4.54 -5.74 -0.49
C VAL A 78 3.74 -4.62 0.16
N ALA A 79 2.44 -4.85 0.32
CA ALA A 79 1.55 -4.05 1.17
C ALA A 79 0.77 -4.97 2.10
N GLY A 80 0.68 -4.60 3.37
CA GLY A 80 -0.15 -5.28 4.35
C GLY A 80 -1.54 -4.67 4.42
N LEU A 81 -2.55 -5.49 4.68
CA LEU A 81 -3.95 -5.12 4.69
C LEU A 81 -4.64 -5.67 5.94
N ARG A 82 -5.47 -4.83 6.59
CA ARG A 82 -6.24 -5.20 7.79
C ARG A 82 -7.64 -4.61 7.72
N PRO A 83 -8.71 -5.42 7.64
CA PRO A 83 -10.08 -4.96 7.83
C PRO A 83 -10.26 -4.33 9.22
N ALA A 84 -10.90 -3.16 9.28
CA ALA A 84 -11.12 -2.49 10.56
C ALA A 84 -12.18 -3.18 11.44
N ALA A 85 -13.00 -4.03 10.83
CA ALA A 85 -14.03 -4.80 11.56
C ALA A 85 -13.42 -5.83 12.53
N ASP A 86 -12.25 -6.41 12.19
CA ASP A 86 -11.72 -7.57 12.90
C ASP A 86 -11.03 -7.21 14.22
N THR A 87 -10.27 -6.13 14.24
CA THR A 87 -9.47 -5.72 15.42
C THR A 87 -9.25 -4.20 15.43
N GLY A 88 -8.61 -3.69 16.50
CA GLY A 88 -8.08 -2.33 16.53
C GLY A 88 -7.03 -2.10 15.45
N LEU A 89 -7.05 -0.94 14.82
CA LEU A 89 -6.07 -0.57 13.80
C LEU A 89 -4.79 -0.04 14.43
N PHE A 90 -3.64 -0.33 13.81
CA PHE A 90 -2.37 0.21 14.28
C PHE A 90 -2.35 1.73 14.25
N ILE A 91 -2.94 2.36 13.23
CA ILE A 91 -2.96 3.81 13.08
C ILE A 91 -3.81 4.51 14.14
N GLU A 92 -4.74 3.84 14.80
CA GLU A 92 -5.57 4.43 15.86
C GLU A 92 -4.75 4.89 17.07
N GLN A 93 -3.54 4.37 17.26
CA GLN A 93 -2.60 4.84 18.27
C GLN A 93 -2.21 6.33 18.09
N TYR A 94 -2.32 6.87 16.87
CA TYR A 94 -2.01 8.27 16.56
C TYR A 94 -3.23 9.19 16.63
N LEU A 95 -4.41 8.62 16.74
CA LEU A 95 -5.67 9.35 16.70
C LEU A 95 -6.20 9.63 18.12
N ASP A 96 -7.08 10.61 18.24
CA ASP A 96 -7.76 10.93 19.49
C ASP A 96 -9.15 10.28 19.56
N HIS A 97 -9.69 9.82 18.42
CA HIS A 97 -10.97 9.12 18.27
C HIS A 97 -10.77 7.88 17.39
N SER A 98 -11.77 7.01 17.34
CA SER A 98 -11.75 5.87 16.42
C SER A 98 -11.69 6.33 14.96
N ILE A 99 -11.15 5.49 14.07
CA ILE A 99 -10.90 5.87 12.67
C ILE A 99 -12.19 6.26 11.93
N GLU A 100 -13.30 5.58 12.19
CA GLU A 100 -14.59 5.91 11.57
C GLU A 100 -15.12 7.28 12.03
N GLN A 101 -14.84 7.65 13.28
CA GLN A 101 -15.17 8.98 13.81
C GLN A 101 -14.28 10.05 13.19
N GLU A 102 -12.97 9.80 13.08
CA GLU A 102 -12.05 10.75 12.46
C GLU A 102 -12.38 10.98 10.99
N ILE A 103 -12.66 9.93 10.20
CA ILE A 103 -13.10 10.08 8.82
C ILE A 103 -14.39 10.92 8.75
N SER A 104 -15.38 10.57 9.57
CA SER A 104 -16.67 11.29 9.58
C SER A 104 -16.50 12.77 9.93
N ARG A 105 -15.62 13.11 10.87
CA ARG A 105 -15.32 14.50 11.27
C ARG A 105 -14.64 15.30 10.17
N HIS A 106 -13.69 14.70 9.45
CA HIS A 106 -12.91 15.39 8.41
C HIS A 106 -13.65 15.50 7.08
N THR A 107 -14.58 14.58 6.80
CA THR A 107 -15.26 14.51 5.50
C THR A 107 -16.74 14.92 5.55
N GLY A 108 -17.35 14.95 6.72
CA GLY A 108 -18.80 15.13 6.89
C GLY A 108 -19.64 13.90 6.48
N LEU A 109 -18.98 12.77 6.14
CA LEU A 109 -19.66 11.55 5.69
C LEU A 109 -19.72 10.54 6.84
N ALA A 110 -20.91 10.05 7.15
CA ALA A 110 -21.07 8.94 8.08
C ALA A 110 -20.32 7.70 7.56
N THR A 111 -19.41 7.17 8.36
CA THR A 111 -18.53 6.07 7.96
C THR A 111 -18.71 4.91 8.91
N ALA A 112 -18.99 3.73 8.36
CA ALA A 112 -19.09 2.50 9.13
C ALA A 112 -17.72 1.83 9.23
N ARG A 113 -17.36 1.31 10.41
CA ARG A 113 -16.03 0.72 10.65
C ARG A 113 -15.73 -0.46 9.72
N GLN A 114 -16.72 -1.31 9.44
CA GLN A 114 -16.56 -2.44 8.52
C GLN A 114 -16.22 -2.04 7.09
N SER A 115 -16.49 -0.79 6.69
CA SER A 115 -16.15 -0.29 5.35
C SER A 115 -14.73 0.30 5.26
N ILE A 116 -13.88 0.09 6.26
CA ILE A 116 -12.52 0.64 6.33
C ILE A 116 -11.48 -0.47 6.28
N LEU A 117 -10.43 -0.27 5.50
CA LEU A 117 -9.27 -1.15 5.41
C LEU A 117 -7.99 -0.36 5.76
N GLU A 118 -7.21 -0.84 6.72
CA GLU A 118 -5.88 -0.31 7.02
C GLU A 118 -4.85 -0.89 6.05
N ILE A 119 -4.01 -0.02 5.49
CA ILE A 119 -2.85 -0.35 4.67
C ILE A 119 -1.60 -0.09 5.51
N GLY A 120 -0.77 -1.10 5.69
CA GLY A 120 0.50 -1.03 6.40
C GLY A 120 1.56 -1.89 5.77
N ASN A 121 2.68 -2.14 6.45
CA ASN A 121 3.79 -2.94 5.94
C ASN A 121 4.16 -2.61 4.47
N LEU A 122 4.04 -1.34 4.07
CA LEU A 122 4.29 -0.89 2.70
C LEU A 122 5.79 -0.86 2.45
N ALA A 123 6.28 -1.82 1.70
CA ALA A 123 7.69 -2.02 1.38
C ALA A 123 7.92 -2.15 -0.11
N GLY A 124 9.06 -1.68 -0.59
CA GLY A 124 9.39 -1.75 -2.00
C GLY A 124 10.87 -1.65 -2.26
N GLN A 125 11.38 -2.52 -3.13
CA GLN A 125 12.80 -2.71 -3.44
C GLN A 125 13.44 -1.50 -4.12
N TYR A 126 12.65 -0.68 -4.83
CA TYR A 126 13.17 0.47 -5.57
C TYR A 126 12.23 1.68 -5.52
N PRO A 127 12.78 2.90 -5.70
CA PRO A 127 11.96 4.09 -5.78
C PRO A 127 10.93 4.00 -6.92
N GLY A 128 9.66 4.14 -6.58
CA GLY A 128 8.58 4.12 -7.58
C GLY A 128 7.72 2.87 -7.58
N VAL A 129 8.08 1.78 -6.87
CA VAL A 129 7.21 0.61 -6.69
C VAL A 129 5.85 1.00 -6.11
N THR A 130 5.81 2.01 -5.27
CA THR A 130 4.59 2.60 -4.72
C THR A 130 3.60 3.03 -5.81
N ARG A 131 4.09 3.49 -6.96
CA ARG A 131 3.25 3.88 -8.11
C ARG A 131 2.59 2.69 -8.81
N THR A 132 3.12 1.49 -8.62
CA THR A 132 2.49 0.23 -9.06
C THR A 132 1.55 -0.31 -7.98
N LEU A 133 1.97 -0.26 -6.71
CA LEU A 133 1.18 -0.77 -5.58
C LEU A 133 -0.14 0.00 -5.40
N PHE A 134 -0.13 1.34 -5.40
CA PHE A 134 -1.33 2.11 -5.08
C PHE A 134 -2.48 1.95 -6.08
N PRO A 135 -2.29 1.92 -7.40
CA PRO A 135 -3.37 1.57 -8.31
C PRO A 135 -3.99 0.20 -8.05
N LEU A 136 -3.16 -0.83 -7.80
CA LEU A 136 -3.64 -2.17 -7.49
C LEU A 136 -4.39 -2.22 -6.16
N LEU A 137 -3.87 -1.55 -5.13
CA LEU A 137 -4.53 -1.42 -3.83
C LEU A 137 -5.89 -0.69 -3.97
N THR A 138 -5.93 0.39 -4.73
CA THR A 138 -7.16 1.15 -4.98
C THR A 138 -8.24 0.27 -5.59
N GLU A 139 -7.92 -0.44 -6.67
CA GLU A 139 -8.87 -1.33 -7.33
C GLU A 139 -9.29 -2.49 -6.42
N LEU A 140 -8.35 -3.13 -5.75
CA LEU A 140 -8.63 -4.23 -4.82
C LEU A 140 -9.60 -3.77 -3.71
N ILE A 141 -9.30 -2.64 -3.05
CA ILE A 141 -10.11 -2.08 -1.97
C ILE A 141 -11.52 -1.74 -2.46
N TYR A 142 -11.63 -1.10 -3.63
CA TYR A 142 -12.90 -0.75 -4.25
C TYR A 142 -13.73 -1.99 -4.59
N MET A 143 -13.13 -2.97 -5.27
CA MET A 143 -13.79 -4.22 -5.67
C MET A 143 -14.23 -5.07 -4.48
N ARG A 144 -13.55 -4.96 -3.33
CA ARG A 144 -13.94 -5.63 -2.09
C ARG A 144 -14.99 -4.90 -1.27
N GLY A 145 -15.47 -3.75 -1.76
CA GLY A 145 -16.57 -2.98 -1.14
C GLY A 145 -16.12 -2.06 0.00
N TYR A 146 -14.82 -1.93 0.28
CA TYR A 146 -14.36 -0.98 1.29
C TYR A 146 -14.51 0.45 0.77
N ALA A 147 -15.13 1.33 1.57
CA ALA A 147 -15.30 2.74 1.24
C ALA A 147 -13.99 3.54 1.43
N TRP A 148 -13.14 3.10 2.37
CA TRP A 148 -11.95 3.82 2.77
C TRP A 148 -10.73 2.92 2.92
N GLY A 149 -9.61 3.34 2.32
CA GLY A 149 -8.28 2.88 2.67
C GLY A 149 -7.62 3.88 3.61
N VAL A 150 -7.02 3.42 4.73
CA VAL A 150 -6.34 4.28 5.69
C VAL A 150 -4.92 3.82 5.92
N CYS A 151 -3.97 4.75 6.05
CA CYS A 151 -2.56 4.40 6.25
C CYS A 151 -1.77 5.53 6.92
N ASN A 152 -0.68 5.16 7.58
CA ASN A 152 0.36 6.11 7.96
C ASN A 152 1.37 6.25 6.81
N THR A 153 1.61 7.47 6.35
CA THR A 153 2.40 7.74 5.14
C THR A 153 3.52 8.73 5.38
N THR A 154 4.68 8.46 4.77
CA THR A 154 5.76 9.42 4.63
C THR A 154 5.44 10.44 3.53
N ARG A 155 6.17 11.55 3.51
CA ARG A 155 6.07 12.55 2.43
C ARG A 155 6.29 11.95 1.05
N THR A 156 7.19 10.97 0.92
CA THR A 156 7.47 10.27 -0.33
C THR A 156 6.23 9.54 -0.86
N VAL A 157 5.50 8.85 0.01
CA VAL A 157 4.25 8.16 -0.34
C VAL A 157 3.16 9.16 -0.73
N GLN A 158 2.98 10.23 0.04
CA GLN A 158 2.01 11.30 -0.30
C GLN A 158 2.31 11.92 -1.67
N ASN A 159 3.59 12.21 -1.98
CA ASN A 159 3.99 12.71 -3.29
C ASN A 159 3.69 11.71 -4.42
N ALA A 160 3.77 10.40 -4.18
CA ALA A 160 3.39 9.39 -5.16
C ALA A 160 1.88 9.41 -5.42
N LEU A 161 1.05 9.52 -4.38
CA LEU A 161 -0.42 9.66 -4.50
C LEU A 161 -0.80 10.91 -5.30
N VAL A 162 -0.17 12.07 -4.98
CA VAL A 162 -0.40 13.32 -5.72
C VAL A 162 -0.06 13.17 -7.21
N ARG A 163 1.06 12.52 -7.54
CA ARG A 163 1.45 12.26 -8.95
C ARG A 163 0.50 11.30 -9.66
N LEU A 164 -0.10 10.36 -8.93
CA LEU A 164 -1.14 9.48 -9.45
C LEU A 164 -2.49 10.20 -9.59
N GLY A 165 -2.64 11.38 -8.96
CA GLY A 165 -3.89 12.12 -8.89
C GLY A 165 -4.88 11.52 -7.89
N ILE A 166 -4.44 10.61 -7.03
CA ILE A 166 -5.29 9.97 -6.01
C ILE A 166 -5.51 10.97 -4.86
N PRO A 167 -6.75 11.41 -4.60
CA PRO A 167 -7.05 12.30 -3.51
C PRO A 167 -6.96 11.57 -2.16
N PHE A 168 -6.50 12.28 -1.14
CA PHE A 168 -6.49 11.77 0.23
C PHE A 168 -6.80 12.89 1.23
N VAL A 169 -7.29 12.50 2.39
CA VAL A 169 -7.63 13.41 3.51
C VAL A 169 -6.61 13.18 4.63
N PRO A 170 -5.79 14.18 4.99
CA PRO A 170 -4.92 14.11 6.16
C PRO A 170 -5.76 14.11 7.44
N MET A 171 -5.49 13.16 8.35
CA MET A 171 -6.21 13.01 9.62
C MET A 171 -5.41 13.56 10.80
N ALA A 172 -4.19 13.02 11.00
CA ALA A 172 -3.34 13.39 12.12
C ALA A 172 -1.86 13.17 11.78
N ARG A 173 -0.97 13.88 12.48
CA ARG A 173 0.46 13.54 12.47
C ARG A 173 0.67 12.25 13.27
N ALA A 174 1.42 11.31 12.72
CA ALA A 174 1.78 10.10 13.44
C ALA A 174 3.01 10.36 14.32
N LEU A 175 2.76 10.86 15.52
CA LEU A 175 3.80 11.21 16.48
C LEU A 175 4.37 9.94 17.14
N PRO A 176 5.69 9.69 17.06
CA PRO A 176 6.31 8.47 17.62
C PRO A 176 6.13 8.34 19.13
N GLU A 177 5.94 9.46 19.84
CA GLU A 177 5.70 9.49 21.29
C GLU A 177 4.45 8.70 21.67
N LYS A 178 3.44 8.67 20.81
CA LYS A 178 2.20 7.91 21.04
C LYS A 178 2.43 6.39 21.04
N LEU A 179 3.56 5.90 20.50
CA LEU A 179 3.94 4.48 20.55
C LEU A 179 4.66 4.07 21.84
N GLY A 180 4.95 5.02 22.74
CA GLY A 180 5.73 4.73 23.95
C GLY A 180 7.09 4.11 23.64
N THR A 181 7.43 3.00 24.29
CA THR A 181 8.72 2.30 24.07
C THR A 181 8.79 1.58 22.73
N ALA A 182 7.67 1.21 22.13
CA ALA A 182 7.65 0.53 20.82
C ALA A 182 8.25 1.37 19.69
N ARG A 183 8.32 2.71 19.85
CA ARG A 183 8.96 3.62 18.89
C ARG A 183 10.41 3.26 18.56
N PHE A 184 11.15 2.69 19.52
CA PHE A 184 12.57 2.36 19.33
C PHE A 184 12.81 1.22 18.32
N ALA A 185 11.78 0.40 18.03
CA ALA A 185 11.87 -0.64 17.01
C ALA A 185 11.81 -0.08 15.58
N TRP A 186 11.39 1.18 15.39
CA TRP A 186 11.16 1.80 14.08
C TRP A 186 12.37 2.51 13.49
N GLY A 187 13.53 2.51 14.19
CA GLY A 187 14.75 3.18 13.72
C GLY A 187 14.49 4.64 13.33
N SER A 188 14.93 5.02 12.12
CA SER A 188 14.76 6.38 11.58
C SER A 188 13.42 6.63 10.86
N TYR A 189 12.47 5.69 10.88
CA TYR A 189 11.20 5.82 10.13
C TYR A 189 10.44 7.11 10.46
N TYR A 190 10.44 7.53 11.74
CA TYR A 190 9.76 8.73 12.22
C TYR A 190 10.65 10.00 12.22
N GLU A 191 11.89 9.94 11.75
CA GLU A 191 12.72 11.13 11.54
C GLU A 191 12.14 12.00 10.42
N SER A 192 11.46 11.39 9.45
CA SER A 192 10.62 12.10 8.49
C SER A 192 9.20 12.25 9.05
N GLU A 193 8.58 13.42 8.81
CA GLU A 193 7.18 13.61 9.19
C GLU A 193 6.29 12.57 8.51
N THR A 194 5.54 11.84 9.33
CA THR A 194 4.55 10.88 8.87
C THR A 194 3.14 11.34 9.25
N THR A 195 2.18 11.03 8.40
CA THR A 195 0.78 11.48 8.53
C THR A 195 -0.17 10.31 8.30
N VAL A 196 -1.12 10.14 9.19
CA VAL A 196 -2.27 9.26 8.97
C VAL A 196 -3.19 9.93 7.96
N ILE A 197 -3.49 9.21 6.89
CA ILE A 197 -4.38 9.68 5.81
C ILE A 197 -5.51 8.70 5.58
N ALA A 198 -6.64 9.20 5.05
CA ALA A 198 -7.72 8.40 4.51
C ALA A 198 -7.87 8.65 3.01
N ILE A 199 -8.10 7.60 2.25
CA ILE A 199 -8.29 7.59 0.80
C ILE A 199 -9.69 7.02 0.53
N SER A 200 -10.58 7.81 -0.10
CA SER A 200 -11.86 7.28 -0.59
C SER A 200 -11.60 6.34 -1.76
N SER A 201 -12.03 5.08 -1.62
CA SER A 201 -11.84 4.07 -2.67
C SER A 201 -12.59 4.45 -3.95
N ALA A 202 -13.80 4.97 -3.83
CA ALA A 202 -14.59 5.42 -4.98
C ALA A 202 -13.91 6.58 -5.72
N ALA A 203 -13.46 7.62 -4.99
CA ALA A 203 -12.77 8.75 -5.60
C ALA A 203 -11.44 8.35 -6.25
N ALA A 204 -10.71 7.44 -5.64
CA ALA A 204 -9.46 6.92 -6.20
C ALA A 204 -9.71 6.03 -7.43
N HIS A 205 -10.75 5.18 -7.39
CA HIS A 205 -11.20 4.38 -8.53
C HIS A 205 -11.58 5.26 -9.73
N ASP A 206 -12.37 6.34 -9.53
CA ASP A 206 -12.76 7.27 -10.59
C ASP A 206 -11.52 7.89 -11.27
N VAL A 207 -10.48 8.24 -10.49
CA VAL A 207 -9.21 8.74 -11.04
C VAL A 207 -8.51 7.69 -11.90
N LEU A 208 -8.56 6.41 -11.51
CA LEU A 208 -7.97 5.31 -12.30
C LEU A 208 -8.78 5.05 -13.56
N MET A 209 -10.13 5.07 -13.49
CA MET A 209 -11.01 4.92 -14.65
C MET A 209 -10.80 6.03 -15.69
N GLY A 210 -10.42 7.23 -15.25
CA GLY A 210 -9.95 8.30 -16.13
C GLY A 210 -8.63 8.01 -16.87
N LYS A 211 -7.97 6.86 -16.61
CA LYS A 211 -6.72 6.39 -17.20
C LYS A 211 -6.88 4.99 -17.78
N PRO A 212 -7.55 4.81 -18.94
CA PRO A 212 -8.00 3.49 -19.42
C PRO A 212 -6.91 2.41 -19.48
N SER A 213 -5.71 2.76 -19.90
CA SER A 213 -4.60 1.79 -19.97
C SER A 213 -4.14 1.31 -18.59
N LEU A 214 -4.17 2.20 -17.58
CA LEU A 214 -3.81 1.85 -16.20
C LEU A 214 -4.92 1.00 -15.58
N ALA A 215 -6.17 1.37 -15.77
CA ALA A 215 -7.33 0.62 -15.31
C ALA A 215 -7.35 -0.81 -15.88
N ALA A 216 -7.14 -0.96 -17.19
CA ALA A 216 -7.05 -2.27 -17.84
C ALA A 216 -5.90 -3.12 -17.27
N ALA A 217 -4.75 -2.52 -17.03
CA ALA A 217 -3.59 -3.20 -16.44
C ALA A 217 -3.88 -3.65 -15.00
N CYS A 218 -4.53 -2.82 -14.17
CA CYS A 218 -4.94 -3.20 -12.82
C CYS A 218 -5.95 -4.34 -12.85
N SER A 219 -6.98 -4.26 -13.71
CA SER A 219 -7.99 -5.31 -13.85
C SER A 219 -7.38 -6.65 -14.25
N LEU A 220 -6.42 -6.64 -15.18
CA LEU A 220 -5.72 -7.85 -15.61
C LEU A 220 -4.86 -8.44 -14.49
N ALA A 221 -4.09 -7.61 -13.78
CA ALA A 221 -3.23 -8.06 -12.69
C ALA A 221 -4.02 -8.61 -11.49
N LEU A 222 -5.23 -8.07 -11.23
CA LEU A 222 -6.12 -8.52 -10.16
C LEU A 222 -7.01 -9.70 -10.56
N ALA A 223 -7.05 -10.08 -11.84
CA ALA A 223 -7.88 -11.18 -12.30
C ALA A 223 -7.55 -12.49 -11.55
N GLY A 224 -8.54 -13.03 -10.83
CA GLY A 224 -8.37 -14.23 -10.01
C GLY A 224 -7.91 -14.00 -8.56
N HIS A 225 -7.49 -12.81 -8.18
CA HIS A 225 -6.94 -12.51 -6.84
C HIS A 225 -7.83 -11.60 -5.97
N TYR A 226 -8.79 -10.90 -6.56
CA TYR A 226 -9.62 -9.95 -5.79
C TYR A 226 -10.50 -10.62 -4.73
N THR A 227 -10.78 -11.91 -4.84
CA THR A 227 -11.56 -12.67 -3.84
C THR A 227 -10.72 -13.18 -2.66
N ASP A 228 -9.40 -13.11 -2.74
CA ASP A 228 -8.50 -13.62 -1.70
C ASP A 228 -8.52 -12.75 -0.44
N LEU A 229 -8.83 -11.43 -0.59
CA LEU A 229 -9.06 -10.52 0.53
C LEU A 229 -10.54 -10.58 0.96
N PRO A 230 -10.87 -10.54 2.28
CA PRO A 230 -12.25 -10.42 2.76
C PRO A 230 -12.99 -9.22 2.16
N ALA A 231 -14.30 -9.33 2.01
CA ALA A 231 -15.16 -8.19 1.66
C ALA A 231 -15.48 -7.33 2.89
N ALA A 232 -15.85 -6.06 2.64
CA ALA A 232 -16.31 -5.12 3.67
C ALA A 232 -17.66 -5.57 4.27
#